data_d6b28fa29e17e108cab34753873c2929
#
_entry.id   d6b28fa29e17e108cab34753873c2929
#
_cell.length_a   1.000
_cell.length_b   1.000
_cell.length_c   1.000
_cell.angle_alpha   90.00
_cell.angle_beta   90.00
_cell.angle_gamma   90.00
#
_symmetry.space_group_name_H-M   'P 1'
#
loop_
_entity.id
_entity.type
_entity.pdbx_description
1 polymer ?
#
loop_
_entity_poly.entity_id
_entity_poly.type
_entity_poly.pdbx_seq_one_letter_code
_entity_poly.pdbx_strand_id
1 'polypeptide(L)'
;MQNNLIKVEDNFQEENEINIYDLINIFLKNIKLFIKVTVLGIIVTCVFIGVRIIFFKDNILYINYTLNYEEINSYIGKDIYYPKKNPKELLLDNKYIDLLFENPELKSLYEKKVKEDRDNVNTKRQFLINNKVLETSTIKELTKNKDEQELISPDSYRTTVRVNRRNDSERKISNSIITTYLDILKQYYKENMFDYLAERKQYLEKTLPVLKKQLEENAVSGNIPISSGGVGATDNNYFKYIYPIQVSNIDTYYEKYKTLETEYQAIKTLFDLGLNKTENFIKYDSSIIVEKEKSGNVVKLGTGIFLSLCLGVLATFVKEFIERYKKNKKDL
;
A
#
# COMPACT_ATOMS: atom_id res chain seq x y z
N MET A 1 -61.81 -9.11 -75.41
CA MET A 1 -61.30 -8.50 -74.25
C MET A 1 -59.98 -9.21 -73.94
N GLN A 2 -58.87 -8.59 -74.34
CA GLN A 2 -57.53 -9.12 -74.09
C GLN A 2 -57.02 -8.57 -72.78
N ASN A 3 -56.71 -9.47 -71.79
CA ASN A 3 -56.07 -9.12 -70.57
C ASN A 3 -54.55 -9.02 -70.78
N ASN A 4 -54.05 -7.83 -70.83
CA ASN A 4 -52.61 -7.58 -70.74
C ASN A 4 -52.18 -7.75 -69.27
N LEU A 5 -51.60 -8.92 -68.97
CA LEU A 5 -50.81 -9.13 -67.70
C LEU A 5 -49.47 -8.45 -67.87
N ILE A 6 -49.29 -7.35 -67.16
CA ILE A 6 -48.00 -6.68 -67.00
C ILE A 6 -47.15 -7.60 -66.10
N LYS A 7 -46.09 -8.21 -66.65
CA LYS A 7 -45.02 -8.83 -65.89
C LYS A 7 -44.24 -7.74 -65.24
N VAL A 8 -44.38 -7.58 -63.91
CA VAL A 8 -43.46 -6.83 -63.10
C VAL A 8 -42.23 -7.75 -62.91
N GLU A 9 -41.16 -7.46 -63.63
CA GLU A 9 -39.87 -8.02 -63.35
C GLU A 9 -39.38 -7.40 -62.02
N ASP A 10 -39.49 -8.17 -60.98
CA ASP A 10 -38.79 -7.87 -59.67
C ASP A 10 -37.27 -7.94 -59.89
N ASN A 11 -36.70 -6.82 -60.28
CA ASN A 11 -35.26 -6.60 -60.12
C ASN A 11 -34.97 -6.44 -58.68
N PHE A 12 -34.94 -7.57 -57.91
CA PHE A 12 -34.24 -7.63 -56.68
C PHE A 12 -32.74 -7.45 -57.00
N GLN A 13 -32.25 -6.25 -56.76
CA GLN A 13 -30.82 -6.03 -56.64
C GLN A 13 -30.35 -7.05 -55.60
N GLU A 14 -29.56 -8.04 -56.04
CA GLU A 14 -28.80 -8.88 -55.15
C GLU A 14 -28.00 -7.92 -54.27
N GLU A 15 -28.44 -7.73 -53.01
CA GLU A 15 -27.63 -7.11 -51.97
C GLU A 15 -26.30 -7.84 -52.00
N ASN A 16 -25.22 -7.11 -52.23
CA ASN A 16 -23.87 -7.63 -52.26
C ASN A 16 -23.55 -8.23 -50.87
N GLU A 17 -24.04 -9.44 -50.61
CA GLU A 17 -23.61 -10.21 -49.45
C GLU A 17 -22.10 -10.40 -49.57
N ILE A 18 -21.39 -9.86 -48.60
CA ILE A 18 -19.93 -10.03 -48.55
C ILE A 18 -19.66 -11.52 -48.34
N ASN A 19 -19.30 -12.21 -49.39
CA ASN A 19 -19.00 -13.63 -49.33
C ASN A 19 -17.68 -13.84 -48.59
N ILE A 20 -17.71 -14.63 -47.53
CA ILE A 20 -16.52 -14.97 -46.72
C ILE A 20 -15.40 -15.55 -47.59
N TYR A 21 -15.74 -16.31 -48.63
CA TYR A 21 -14.77 -16.86 -49.59
C TYR A 21 -14.03 -15.77 -50.37
N ASP A 22 -14.70 -14.67 -50.70
CA ASP A 22 -14.04 -13.54 -51.35
C ASP A 22 -13.06 -12.82 -50.42
N LEU A 23 -13.40 -12.69 -49.17
CA LEU A 23 -12.48 -12.14 -48.17
C LEU A 23 -11.22 -13.02 -47.99
N ILE A 24 -11.40 -14.34 -47.97
CA ILE A 24 -10.30 -15.29 -47.89
C ILE A 24 -9.42 -15.20 -49.15
N ASN A 25 -10.03 -15.12 -50.34
CA ASN A 25 -9.30 -15.01 -51.61
C ASN A 25 -8.49 -13.71 -51.67
N ILE A 26 -9.06 -12.57 -51.22
CA ILE A 26 -8.37 -11.28 -51.14
C ILE A 26 -7.15 -11.40 -50.23
N PHE A 27 -7.32 -12.04 -49.07
CA PHE A 27 -6.26 -12.24 -48.10
C PHE A 27 -5.13 -13.11 -48.69
N LEU A 28 -5.48 -14.27 -49.27
CA LEU A 28 -4.50 -15.19 -49.87
C LEU A 28 -3.73 -14.55 -51.03
N LYS A 29 -4.42 -13.80 -51.90
CA LYS A 29 -3.82 -13.05 -53.01
C LYS A 29 -2.76 -12.06 -52.50
N ASN A 30 -3.00 -11.42 -51.36
CA ASN A 30 -2.15 -10.38 -50.80
C ASN A 30 -1.31 -10.85 -49.60
N ILE A 31 -1.16 -12.17 -49.37
CA ILE A 31 -0.47 -12.75 -48.21
C ILE A 31 0.97 -12.27 -48.06
N LYS A 32 1.68 -12.02 -49.15
CA LYS A 32 3.04 -11.46 -49.13
C LYS A 32 3.07 -10.04 -48.55
N LEU A 33 2.03 -9.23 -48.79
CA LEU A 33 1.90 -7.90 -48.20
C LEU A 33 1.59 -8.01 -46.69
N PHE A 34 0.64 -8.89 -46.35
CA PHE A 34 0.31 -9.18 -44.97
C PHE A 34 1.57 -9.52 -44.15
N ILE A 35 2.36 -10.49 -44.62
CA ILE A 35 3.60 -10.92 -43.94
C ILE A 35 4.58 -9.74 -43.78
N LYS A 36 4.79 -8.95 -44.85
CA LYS A 36 5.72 -7.81 -44.81
C LYS A 36 5.28 -6.77 -43.77
N VAL A 37 4.00 -6.38 -43.75
CA VAL A 37 3.47 -5.36 -42.83
C VAL A 37 3.51 -5.88 -41.38
N THR A 38 3.11 -7.14 -41.17
CA THR A 38 3.13 -7.76 -39.85
C THR A 38 4.57 -7.86 -39.29
N VAL A 39 5.52 -8.35 -40.09
CA VAL A 39 6.91 -8.43 -39.68
C VAL A 39 7.50 -7.05 -39.37
N LEU A 40 7.23 -6.07 -40.21
CA LEU A 40 7.65 -4.69 -39.96
C LEU A 40 7.06 -4.15 -38.65
N GLY A 41 5.77 -4.37 -38.40
CA GLY A 41 5.09 -3.97 -37.17
C GLY A 41 5.69 -4.64 -35.93
N ILE A 42 6.03 -5.92 -36.02
CA ILE A 42 6.71 -6.65 -34.93
C ILE A 42 8.11 -6.06 -34.67
N ILE A 43 8.88 -5.79 -35.72
CA ILE A 43 10.20 -5.16 -35.58
C ILE A 43 10.09 -3.80 -34.90
N VAL A 44 9.16 -2.94 -35.32
CA VAL A 44 8.90 -1.63 -34.71
C VAL A 44 8.55 -1.80 -33.23
N THR A 45 7.66 -2.75 -32.92
CA THR A 45 7.30 -3.06 -31.52
C THR A 45 8.50 -3.49 -30.69
N CYS A 46 9.34 -4.40 -31.22
CA CYS A 46 10.54 -4.85 -30.54
C CYS A 46 11.55 -3.73 -30.32
N VAL A 47 11.75 -2.86 -31.31
CA VAL A 47 12.62 -1.69 -31.21
C VAL A 47 12.08 -0.73 -30.15
N PHE A 48 10.78 -0.43 -30.19
CA PHE A 48 10.14 0.45 -29.20
C PHE A 48 10.28 -0.07 -27.76
N ILE A 49 10.02 -1.38 -27.57
CA ILE A 49 10.20 -2.03 -26.25
C ILE A 49 11.68 -2.02 -25.86
N GLY A 50 12.59 -2.33 -26.79
CA GLY A 50 14.04 -2.29 -26.57
C GLY A 50 14.53 -0.91 -26.14
N VAL A 51 14.14 0.13 -26.89
CA VAL A 51 14.43 1.54 -26.54
C VAL A 51 13.87 1.88 -25.17
N ARG A 52 12.63 1.48 -24.87
CA ARG A 52 12.01 1.72 -23.56
C ARG A 52 12.77 1.01 -22.42
N ILE A 53 13.15 -0.25 -22.61
CA ILE A 53 13.94 -0.99 -21.61
C ILE A 53 15.32 -0.34 -21.41
N ILE A 54 15.93 0.09 -22.50
CA ILE A 54 17.26 0.69 -22.47
C ILE A 54 17.22 2.12 -21.93
N PHE A 55 16.25 2.96 -22.28
CA PHE A 55 16.24 4.38 -22.00
C PHE A 55 15.25 4.85 -20.92
N PHE A 56 14.23 4.05 -20.58
CA PHE A 56 13.14 4.49 -19.70
C PHE A 56 12.82 3.53 -18.55
N LYS A 57 13.77 2.62 -18.21
CA LYS A 57 13.56 1.71 -17.10
C LYS A 57 13.88 2.41 -15.79
N ASP A 58 12.86 2.63 -14.96
CA ASP A 58 13.01 3.24 -13.66
C ASP A 58 13.69 2.28 -12.67
N ASN A 59 14.61 2.78 -11.87
CA ASN A 59 15.10 2.08 -10.71
C ASN A 59 14.16 2.40 -9.55
N ILE A 60 13.71 1.36 -8.89
CA ILE A 60 12.89 1.45 -7.68
C ILE A 60 13.82 1.18 -6.51
N LEU A 61 13.88 2.10 -5.58
CA LEU A 61 14.52 1.87 -4.30
C LEU A 61 13.45 1.51 -3.29
N TYR A 62 13.68 0.45 -2.52
CA TYR A 62 12.79 0.09 -1.44
C TYR A 62 13.52 -0.43 -0.22
N ILE A 63 12.85 -0.36 0.90
CA ILE A 63 13.26 -0.97 2.16
C ILE A 63 12.09 -1.77 2.73
N ASN A 64 12.39 -2.96 3.21
CA ASN A 64 11.45 -3.76 4.00
C ASN A 64 11.72 -3.55 5.47
N TYR A 65 10.65 -3.48 6.25
CA TYR A 65 10.72 -3.41 7.69
C TYR A 65 9.50 -4.05 8.34
N THR A 66 9.67 -4.53 9.55
CA THR A 66 8.60 -5.12 10.36
C THR A 66 8.43 -4.31 11.64
N LEU A 67 7.17 -4.04 11.99
CA LEU A 67 6.79 -3.41 13.24
C LEU A 67 6.56 -4.50 14.29
N ASN A 68 7.28 -4.41 15.40
CA ASN A 68 7.30 -5.47 16.40
C ASN A 68 6.11 -5.38 17.39
N TYR A 69 4.89 -5.29 16.84
CA TYR A 69 3.68 -5.25 17.67
C TYR A 69 3.47 -6.54 18.47
N GLU A 70 3.87 -7.69 17.92
CA GLU A 70 3.72 -8.98 18.57
C GLU A 70 4.52 -9.02 19.89
N GLU A 71 5.77 -8.54 19.87
CA GLU A 71 6.60 -8.48 21.05
C GLU A 71 6.02 -7.51 22.10
N ILE A 72 5.55 -6.33 21.67
CA ILE A 72 4.87 -5.39 22.58
C ILE A 72 3.64 -6.03 23.21
N ASN A 73 2.79 -6.67 22.41
CA ASN A 73 1.57 -7.33 22.88
C ASN A 73 1.86 -8.48 23.85
N SER A 74 3.01 -9.16 23.72
CA SER A 74 3.38 -10.23 24.64
C SER A 74 3.64 -9.74 26.05
N TYR A 75 4.10 -8.50 26.21
CA TYR A 75 4.35 -7.86 27.51
C TYR A 75 3.15 -7.07 28.05
N ILE A 76 2.50 -6.29 27.19
CA ILE A 76 1.38 -5.43 27.61
C ILE A 76 0.10 -6.26 27.85
N GLY A 77 -0.06 -7.37 27.13
CA GLY A 77 -1.30 -8.13 27.12
C GLY A 77 -2.34 -7.55 26.15
N LYS A 78 -3.43 -8.31 25.94
CA LYS A 78 -4.47 -7.93 24.97
C LYS A 78 -5.43 -6.87 25.50
N ASP A 79 -5.53 -6.74 26.81
CA ASP A 79 -6.53 -5.91 27.48
C ASP A 79 -6.06 -4.46 27.71
N ILE A 80 -4.76 -4.20 27.55
CA ILE A 80 -4.20 -2.87 27.71
C ILE A 80 -4.23 -2.15 26.35
N TYR A 81 -4.98 -1.06 26.32
CA TYR A 81 -5.10 -0.23 25.12
C TYR A 81 -3.84 0.62 24.90
N TYR A 82 -3.34 0.58 23.67
CA TYR A 82 -2.42 1.57 23.12
C TYR A 82 -2.72 1.79 21.64
N PRO A 83 -2.45 2.98 21.09
CA PRO A 83 -2.78 3.28 19.70
C PRO A 83 -1.85 2.50 18.75
N LYS A 84 -2.42 1.48 18.08
CA LYS A 84 -1.73 0.81 16.97
C LYS A 84 -1.88 1.67 15.72
N LYS A 85 -0.76 2.09 15.17
CA LYS A 85 -0.70 2.95 13.99
C LYS A 85 -0.17 2.20 12.79
N ASN A 86 -0.75 2.49 11.62
CA ASN A 86 -0.30 1.94 10.35
C ASN A 86 0.67 2.92 9.68
N PRO A 87 1.83 2.49 9.15
CA PRO A 87 2.75 3.38 8.42
C PRO A 87 2.13 4.12 7.25
N LYS A 88 1.08 3.56 6.64
CA LYS A 88 0.33 4.23 5.55
C LYS A 88 -0.38 5.51 6.03
N GLU A 89 -0.77 5.56 7.30
CA GLU A 89 -1.45 6.73 7.89
C GLU A 89 -0.53 7.95 8.01
N LEU A 90 0.79 7.72 8.07
CA LEU A 90 1.77 8.80 8.08
C LEU A 90 1.59 9.74 6.88
N LEU A 91 1.31 9.19 5.69
CA LEU A 91 1.07 9.99 4.49
C LEU A 91 -0.32 10.64 4.44
N LEU A 92 -1.19 10.36 5.41
CA LEU A 92 -2.49 11.02 5.57
C LEU A 92 -2.41 12.21 6.54
N ASP A 93 -1.39 12.26 7.39
CA ASP A 93 -1.21 13.32 8.37
C ASP A 93 -0.41 14.50 7.80
N ASN A 94 -1.00 15.68 7.88
CA ASN A 94 -0.45 16.91 7.32
C ASN A 94 0.93 17.25 7.90
N LYS A 95 1.11 17.05 9.22
CA LYS A 95 2.37 17.32 9.92
C LYS A 95 3.54 16.55 9.29
N TYR A 96 3.35 15.26 9.07
CA TYR A 96 4.42 14.40 8.56
C TYR A 96 4.65 14.58 7.06
N ILE A 97 3.62 14.99 6.30
CA ILE A 97 3.80 15.41 4.92
C ILE A 97 4.68 16.66 4.86
N ASP A 98 4.42 17.67 5.67
CA ASP A 98 5.23 18.88 5.68
C ASP A 98 6.69 18.58 6.05
N LEU A 99 6.92 17.75 7.06
CA LEU A 99 8.25 17.27 7.43
C LEU A 99 8.96 16.52 6.27
N LEU A 100 8.24 15.71 5.50
CA LEU A 100 8.80 15.05 4.32
C LEU A 100 9.29 16.06 3.28
N PHE A 101 8.54 17.16 3.10
CA PHE A 101 8.90 18.22 2.15
C PHE A 101 9.98 19.20 2.66
N GLU A 102 10.48 19.04 3.89
CA GLU A 102 11.71 19.66 4.35
C GLU A 102 12.94 19.02 3.69
N ASN A 103 12.82 17.79 3.18
CA ASN A 103 13.87 17.14 2.40
C ASN A 103 14.12 17.94 1.10
N PRO A 104 15.36 18.47 0.89
CA PRO A 104 15.65 19.37 -0.22
C PRO A 104 15.49 18.71 -1.59
N GLU A 105 15.79 17.42 -1.70
CA GLU A 105 15.67 16.66 -2.94
C GLU A 105 14.22 16.45 -3.32
N LEU A 106 13.36 16.07 -2.34
CA LEU A 106 11.93 15.92 -2.57
C LEU A 106 11.28 17.25 -2.92
N LYS A 107 11.64 18.31 -2.20
CA LYS A 107 11.17 19.67 -2.46
C LYS A 107 11.56 20.12 -3.87
N SER A 108 12.81 19.92 -4.29
CA SER A 108 13.28 20.26 -5.63
C SER A 108 12.52 19.49 -6.73
N LEU A 109 12.23 18.20 -6.51
CA LEU A 109 11.43 17.41 -7.46
C LEU A 109 9.99 17.93 -7.56
N TYR A 110 9.41 18.31 -6.44
CA TYR A 110 8.06 18.86 -6.36
C TYR A 110 7.96 20.20 -7.08
N GLU A 111 8.84 21.13 -6.78
CA GLU A 111 8.85 22.48 -7.37
C GLU A 111 9.07 22.49 -8.88
N LYS A 112 9.78 21.48 -9.42
CA LYS A 112 9.93 21.30 -10.87
C LYS A 112 8.65 20.88 -11.57
N LYS A 113 7.80 20.12 -10.89
CA LYS A 113 6.58 19.54 -11.48
C LYS A 113 5.31 20.33 -11.17
N VAL A 114 5.25 20.95 -9.99
CA VAL A 114 4.09 21.71 -9.51
C VAL A 114 4.39 23.19 -9.57
N LYS A 115 3.59 23.95 -10.32
CA LYS A 115 3.78 25.38 -10.50
C LYS A 115 2.85 26.23 -9.62
N GLU A 116 1.69 25.71 -9.31
CA GLU A 116 0.63 26.40 -8.57
C GLU A 116 0.36 25.72 -7.25
N ASP A 117 -0.09 26.46 -6.26
CA ASP A 117 -0.55 26.00 -4.94
C ASP A 117 0.47 25.11 -4.18
N ARG A 118 1.75 25.49 -4.24
CA ARG A 118 2.87 24.69 -3.73
C ARG A 118 2.88 24.49 -2.22
N ASP A 119 2.31 25.43 -1.47
CA ASP A 119 2.29 25.37 -0.01
C ASP A 119 1.12 24.52 0.53
N ASN A 120 0.17 24.16 -0.33
CA ASN A 120 -0.97 23.36 0.05
C ASN A 120 -0.57 21.90 0.29
N VAL A 121 -0.85 21.41 1.51
CA VAL A 121 -0.52 20.05 1.93
C VAL A 121 -1.23 18.99 1.09
N ASN A 122 -2.44 19.27 0.62
CA ASN A 122 -3.17 18.34 -0.25
C ASN A 122 -2.48 18.22 -1.62
N THR A 123 -1.94 19.31 -2.15
CA THR A 123 -1.16 19.30 -3.40
C THR A 123 0.12 18.50 -3.22
N LYS A 124 0.82 18.65 -2.09
CA LYS A 124 1.99 17.84 -1.71
C LYS A 124 1.63 16.35 -1.63
N ARG A 125 0.52 16.02 -0.95
CA ARG A 125 0.03 14.63 -0.84
C ARG A 125 -0.30 14.02 -2.18
N GLN A 126 -1.04 14.73 -3.03
CA GLN A 126 -1.38 14.27 -4.37
C GLN A 126 -0.14 14.08 -5.24
N PHE A 127 0.86 14.93 -5.09
CA PHE A 127 2.13 14.75 -5.79
C PHE A 127 2.81 13.43 -5.42
N LEU A 128 2.88 13.08 -4.13
CA LEU A 128 3.47 11.81 -3.68
C LEU A 128 2.71 10.61 -4.25
N ILE A 129 1.37 10.63 -4.20
CA ILE A 129 0.50 9.52 -4.61
C ILE A 129 0.46 9.39 -6.14
N ASN A 130 0.11 10.47 -6.84
CA ASN A 130 -0.12 10.44 -8.29
C ASN A 130 1.15 10.14 -9.08
N ASN A 131 2.29 10.63 -8.61
CA ASN A 131 3.58 10.33 -9.23
C ASN A 131 4.24 9.09 -8.65
N LYS A 132 3.62 8.43 -7.67
CA LYS A 132 4.17 7.25 -6.96
C LYS A 132 5.60 7.48 -6.47
N VAL A 133 5.90 8.73 -6.04
CA VAL A 133 7.23 9.09 -5.58
C VAL A 133 7.59 8.34 -4.31
N LEU A 134 6.61 8.20 -3.40
CA LEU A 134 6.73 7.47 -2.15
C LEU A 134 5.46 6.64 -1.94
N GLU A 135 5.63 5.34 -1.72
CA GLU A 135 4.54 4.40 -1.53
C GLU A 135 4.89 3.41 -0.42
N THR A 136 3.98 3.21 0.52
CA THR A 136 4.12 2.20 1.57
C THR A 136 3.01 1.17 1.41
N SER A 137 3.40 -0.11 1.36
CA SER A 137 2.49 -1.25 1.21
C SER A 137 2.85 -2.35 2.20
N THR A 138 1.89 -3.19 2.59
CA THR A 138 2.23 -4.40 3.33
C THR A 138 2.93 -5.39 2.40
N ILE A 139 3.91 -6.15 2.92
CA ILE A 139 4.58 -7.17 2.11
C ILE A 139 3.58 -8.23 1.68
N LYS A 140 2.59 -8.51 2.51
CA LYS A 140 1.50 -9.43 2.20
C LYS A 140 0.70 -9.01 0.96
N GLU A 141 0.39 -7.73 0.79
CA GLU A 141 -0.29 -7.21 -0.41
C GLU A 141 0.57 -7.33 -1.68
N LEU A 142 1.89 -7.31 -1.54
CA LEU A 142 2.83 -7.40 -2.66
C LEU A 142 3.12 -8.84 -3.08
N THR A 143 2.82 -9.81 -2.21
CA THR A 143 3.08 -11.24 -2.43
C THR A 143 1.89 -11.87 -3.15
N LYS A 144 2.14 -12.50 -4.30
CA LYS A 144 1.09 -13.08 -5.14
C LYS A 144 0.69 -14.50 -4.74
N ASN A 145 1.61 -15.23 -4.12
CA ASN A 145 1.40 -16.61 -3.68
C ASN A 145 0.68 -16.60 -2.33
N LYS A 146 -0.47 -17.28 -2.25
CA LYS A 146 -1.30 -17.34 -1.02
C LYS A 146 -0.58 -18.07 0.11
N ASP A 147 0.12 -19.16 -0.19
CA ASP A 147 0.83 -19.95 0.81
C ASP A 147 1.98 -19.13 1.44
N GLU A 148 2.67 -18.32 0.64
CA GLU A 148 3.68 -17.39 1.13
C GLU A 148 3.07 -16.24 1.94
N GLN A 149 1.84 -15.78 1.59
CA GLN A 149 1.14 -14.73 2.33
C GLN A 149 0.80 -15.12 3.77
N GLU A 150 0.56 -16.41 4.03
CA GLU A 150 0.25 -16.90 5.38
C GLU A 150 1.47 -16.88 6.30
N LEU A 151 2.67 -16.98 5.74
CA LEU A 151 3.93 -16.96 6.48
C LEU A 151 4.42 -15.53 6.79
N ILE A 152 3.86 -14.52 6.12
CA ILE A 152 4.29 -13.13 6.27
C ILE A 152 3.54 -12.48 7.44
N SER A 153 4.31 -11.86 8.35
CA SER A 153 3.73 -11.07 9.43
C SER A 153 2.83 -9.96 8.88
N PRO A 154 1.62 -9.74 9.44
CA PRO A 154 0.73 -8.67 9.02
C PRO A 154 1.34 -7.27 9.20
N ASP A 155 2.33 -7.17 10.09
CA ASP A 155 3.01 -5.92 10.44
C ASP A 155 4.31 -5.71 9.64
N SER A 156 4.50 -6.45 8.53
CA SER A 156 5.64 -6.29 7.63
C SER A 156 5.27 -5.39 6.45
N TYR A 157 6.10 -4.38 6.24
CA TYR A 157 5.87 -3.31 5.27
C TYR A 157 7.06 -3.15 4.31
N ARG A 158 6.74 -2.62 3.14
CA ARG A 158 7.71 -2.14 2.17
C ARG A 158 7.43 -0.69 1.86
N THR A 159 8.43 0.15 2.02
CA THR A 159 8.39 1.52 1.52
C THR A 159 9.24 1.61 0.28
N THR A 160 8.64 2.14 -0.78
CA THR A 160 9.22 2.25 -2.12
C THR A 160 9.33 3.71 -2.51
N VAL A 161 10.49 4.11 -3.00
CA VAL A 161 10.72 5.43 -3.58
C VAL A 161 11.01 5.29 -5.07
N ARG A 162 10.26 6.01 -5.89
CA ARG A 162 10.43 6.07 -7.35
C ARG A 162 10.82 7.48 -7.74
N VAL A 163 12.03 7.63 -8.22
CA VAL A 163 12.49 8.85 -8.86
C VAL A 163 12.87 8.46 -10.27
N ASN A 164 12.14 9.01 -11.26
CA ASN A 164 12.35 8.68 -12.66
C ASN A 164 13.76 9.07 -13.06
N ARG A 165 14.69 8.17 -13.17
CA ARG A 165 15.82 8.09 -14.08
C ARG A 165 17.05 7.32 -13.58
N ARG A 166 18.01 7.19 -14.47
CA ARG A 166 19.12 6.23 -14.52
C ARG A 166 20.43 6.69 -13.87
N ASN A 167 20.52 7.92 -13.40
CA ASN A 167 21.79 8.49 -12.96
C ASN A 167 22.08 8.20 -11.49
N ASP A 168 23.34 8.03 -11.14
CA ASP A 168 23.82 7.89 -9.75
C ASP A 168 23.37 9.05 -8.85
N SER A 169 23.19 10.25 -9.40
CA SER A 169 22.64 11.40 -8.68
C SER A 169 21.20 11.15 -8.21
N GLU A 170 20.40 10.46 -9.00
CA GLU A 170 18.98 10.16 -8.66
C GLU A 170 18.86 9.03 -7.67
N ARG A 171 19.79 8.08 -7.68
CA ARG A 171 19.93 7.10 -6.61
C ARG A 171 20.22 7.77 -5.27
N LYS A 172 21.05 8.80 -5.25
CA LYS A 172 21.30 9.62 -4.05
C LYS A 172 20.05 10.33 -3.60
N ILE A 173 19.28 10.91 -4.53
CA ILE A 173 17.98 11.56 -4.25
C ILE A 173 17.01 10.56 -3.63
N SER A 174 16.82 9.39 -4.23
CA SER A 174 15.91 8.38 -3.70
C SER A 174 16.36 7.85 -2.33
N ASN A 175 17.67 7.67 -2.12
CA ASN A 175 18.22 7.33 -0.82
C ASN A 175 17.93 8.42 0.23
N SER A 176 18.12 9.67 -0.12
CA SER A 176 17.83 10.81 0.77
C SER A 176 16.36 10.83 1.17
N ILE A 177 15.46 10.66 0.22
CA ILE A 177 14.01 10.63 0.48
C ILE A 177 13.63 9.44 1.38
N ILE A 178 14.15 8.24 1.10
CA ILE A 178 13.80 7.05 1.90
C ILE A 178 14.35 7.16 3.32
N THR A 179 15.55 7.70 3.48
CA THR A 179 16.16 7.93 4.81
C THR A 179 15.33 8.94 5.60
N THR A 180 14.97 10.06 5.00
CA THR A 180 14.09 11.06 5.63
C THR A 180 12.75 10.44 6.03
N TYR A 181 12.14 9.64 5.15
CA TYR A 181 10.91 8.93 5.50
C TYR A 181 11.07 8.02 6.71
N LEU A 182 12.17 7.27 6.80
CA LEU A 182 12.41 6.37 7.94
C LEU A 182 12.62 7.12 9.25
N ASP A 183 13.26 8.28 9.20
CA ASP A 183 13.43 9.12 10.40
C ASP A 183 12.09 9.72 10.85
N ILE A 184 11.27 10.16 9.90
CA ILE A 184 9.90 10.61 10.18
C ILE A 184 9.03 9.44 10.70
N LEU A 185 9.20 8.24 10.17
CA LEU A 185 8.50 7.04 10.66
C LEU A 185 8.83 6.74 12.12
N LYS A 186 10.11 6.86 12.51
CA LYS A 186 10.51 6.73 13.93
C LYS A 186 9.86 7.79 14.80
N GLN A 187 9.86 9.04 14.33
CA GLN A 187 9.20 10.15 15.03
C GLN A 187 7.69 9.92 15.15
N TYR A 188 7.04 9.44 14.08
CA TYR A 188 5.62 9.12 14.07
C TYR A 188 5.24 8.10 15.14
N TYR A 189 6.00 7.00 15.28
CA TYR A 189 5.74 6.00 16.29
C TYR A 189 6.09 6.48 17.70
N LYS A 190 7.15 7.24 17.84
CA LYS A 190 7.50 7.85 19.12
C LYS A 190 6.32 8.72 19.62
N GLU A 191 5.87 9.67 18.83
CA GLU A 191 4.86 10.65 19.25
C GLU A 191 3.46 10.02 19.41
N ASN A 192 3.08 9.10 18.52
CA ASN A 192 1.71 8.57 18.49
C ASN A 192 1.51 7.29 19.29
N MET A 193 2.56 6.64 19.72
CA MET A 193 2.47 5.39 20.46
C MET A 193 3.28 5.42 21.77
N PHE A 194 4.58 5.66 21.70
CA PHE A 194 5.45 5.55 22.87
C PHE A 194 5.29 6.71 23.84
N ASP A 195 5.08 7.92 23.38
CA ASP A 195 4.79 9.06 24.24
C ASP A 195 3.45 8.87 24.96
N TYR A 196 2.43 8.32 24.27
CA TYR A 196 1.17 7.92 24.92
C TYR A 196 1.40 6.89 26.05
N LEU A 197 2.19 5.85 25.80
CA LEU A 197 2.51 4.86 26.82
C LEU A 197 3.33 5.46 27.99
N ALA A 198 4.21 6.40 27.69
CA ALA A 198 4.97 7.13 28.72
C ALA A 198 4.07 8.00 29.60
N GLU A 199 3.16 8.75 28.99
CA GLU A 199 2.16 9.55 29.71
C GLU A 199 1.23 8.65 30.54
N ARG A 200 0.81 7.52 29.98
CA ARG A 200 -0.01 6.54 30.70
C ARG A 200 0.72 5.94 31.90
N LYS A 201 1.99 5.58 31.73
CA LYS A 201 2.86 5.12 32.84
C LYS A 201 2.94 6.16 33.92
N GLN A 202 3.22 7.42 33.58
CA GLN A 202 3.33 8.50 34.54
C GLN A 202 2.00 8.77 35.28
N TYR A 203 0.87 8.69 34.58
CA TYR A 203 -0.45 8.79 35.18
C TYR A 203 -0.68 7.68 36.20
N LEU A 204 -0.38 6.44 35.85
CA LEU A 204 -0.53 5.28 36.75
C LEU A 204 0.40 5.38 37.97
N GLU A 205 1.64 5.81 37.76
CA GLU A 205 2.63 6.02 38.82
C GLU A 205 2.16 7.02 39.89
N LYS A 206 1.41 8.05 39.47
CA LYS A 206 0.81 9.03 40.39
C LYS A 206 -0.51 8.55 41.00
N THR A 207 -1.28 7.77 40.28
CA THR A 207 -2.64 7.37 40.68
C THR A 207 -2.67 6.17 41.60
N LEU A 208 -1.81 5.19 41.38
CA LEU A 208 -1.78 3.95 42.16
C LEU A 208 -1.54 4.18 43.66
N PRO A 209 -0.58 5.02 44.10
CA PRO A 209 -0.40 5.29 45.52
C PRO A 209 -1.62 5.92 46.19
N VAL A 210 -2.34 6.81 45.46
CA VAL A 210 -3.56 7.46 45.96
C VAL A 210 -4.68 6.44 46.13
N LEU A 211 -4.87 5.58 45.13
CA LEU A 211 -5.90 4.51 45.21
C LEU A 211 -5.55 3.49 46.31
N LYS A 212 -4.30 3.13 46.46
CA LYS A 212 -3.85 2.24 47.52
C LYS A 212 -4.15 2.83 48.91
N LYS A 213 -3.80 4.08 49.10
CA LYS A 213 -4.09 4.79 50.37
C LYS A 213 -5.59 4.85 50.66
N GLN A 214 -6.42 5.16 49.65
CA GLN A 214 -7.88 5.16 49.80
C GLN A 214 -8.44 3.77 50.18
N LEU A 215 -7.91 2.71 49.58
CA LEU A 215 -8.27 1.35 49.92
C LEU A 215 -7.86 1.01 51.38
N GLU A 216 -6.67 1.40 51.81
CA GLU A 216 -6.17 1.20 53.17
C GLU A 216 -7.02 1.97 54.19
N GLU A 217 -7.32 3.23 53.92
CA GLU A 217 -8.18 4.09 54.79
C GLU A 217 -9.58 3.55 54.93
N ASN A 218 -10.19 3.12 53.84
CA ASN A 218 -11.52 2.50 53.86
C ASN A 218 -11.51 1.12 54.53
N ALA A 219 -10.41 0.40 54.45
CA ALA A 219 -10.22 -0.84 55.16
C ALA A 219 -10.11 -0.69 56.67
N VAL A 220 -9.46 0.38 57.13
CA VAL A 220 -9.22 0.66 58.56
C VAL A 220 -10.38 1.38 59.21
N SER A 221 -11.14 2.22 58.46
CA SER A 221 -12.24 3.05 59.02
C SER A 221 -13.43 2.28 59.56
N GLY A 222 -13.47 1.01 59.33
CA GLY A 222 -14.51 0.21 59.92
C GLY A 222 -14.03 -0.73 61.00
N ASN A 223 -14.07 -0.40 62.15
CA ASN A 223 -13.76 -1.10 63.40
C ASN A 223 -14.08 -2.63 63.52
N ILE A 224 -13.89 -3.43 62.50
CA ILE A 224 -14.03 -4.87 62.56
C ILE A 224 -12.62 -5.49 62.54
N PRO A 225 -12.24 -6.22 63.60
CA PRO A 225 -10.99 -6.94 63.61
C PRO A 225 -10.99 -7.96 62.50
N ILE A 226 -9.96 -7.95 61.69
CA ILE A 226 -9.67 -9.00 60.73
C ILE A 226 -9.67 -10.31 61.52
N SER A 227 -10.68 -11.16 61.26
CA SER A 227 -10.67 -12.49 61.87
C SER A 227 -9.40 -13.20 61.37
N SER A 228 -8.49 -13.47 62.26
CA SER A 228 -7.18 -14.11 62.04
C SER A 228 -7.27 -15.57 61.56
N GLY A 229 -8.31 -15.95 60.90
CA GLY A 229 -8.61 -17.31 60.44
C GLY A 229 -8.28 -17.62 59.02
N GLY A 230 -7.49 -16.83 58.32
CA GLY A 230 -7.11 -17.10 56.94
C GLY A 230 -5.62 -17.40 56.81
N VAL A 231 -5.29 -18.60 56.48
CA VAL A 231 -3.95 -19.01 56.07
C VAL A 231 -3.46 -18.09 54.93
N GLY A 232 -2.38 -17.36 55.18
CA GLY A 232 -1.62 -16.66 54.16
C GLY A 232 -2.43 -15.60 53.43
N ALA A 233 -2.89 -14.59 54.15
CA ALA A 233 -3.37 -13.37 53.48
C ALA A 233 -2.20 -12.73 52.73
N THR A 234 -2.06 -13.05 51.48
CA THR A 234 -1.28 -12.21 50.57
C THR A 234 -1.94 -10.85 50.56
N ASP A 235 -1.18 -9.78 50.31
CA ASP A 235 -1.70 -8.39 50.18
C ASP A 235 -2.98 -8.30 49.32
N ASN A 236 -3.17 -9.23 48.43
CA ASN A 236 -4.31 -9.33 47.52
C ASN A 236 -5.64 -9.72 48.18
N ASN A 237 -5.63 -10.41 49.31
CA ASN A 237 -6.82 -10.83 50.05
C ASN A 237 -7.20 -9.90 51.18
N TYR A 238 -6.28 -9.02 51.58
CA TYR A 238 -6.43 -8.14 52.73
C TYR A 238 -7.72 -7.29 52.68
N PHE A 239 -8.02 -6.70 51.52
CA PHE A 239 -9.20 -5.84 51.34
C PHE A 239 -10.50 -6.63 51.20
N LYS A 240 -10.45 -7.89 50.82
CA LYS A 240 -11.62 -8.71 50.51
C LYS A 240 -12.43 -9.16 51.74
N TYR A 241 -11.81 -9.16 52.91
CA TYR A 241 -12.41 -9.74 54.11
C TYR A 241 -12.83 -8.70 55.18
N ILE A 242 -12.72 -7.41 54.86
CA ILE A 242 -12.87 -6.37 55.90
C ILE A 242 -14.31 -5.95 56.16
N TYR A 243 -15.25 -6.04 55.19
CA TYR A 243 -16.65 -5.64 55.43
C TYR A 243 -17.66 -6.39 54.56
N PRO A 244 -18.56 -7.18 55.14
CA PRO A 244 -19.64 -7.82 54.40
C PRO A 244 -20.70 -6.84 53.80
N ILE A 245 -20.89 -5.68 54.40
CA ILE A 245 -21.93 -4.69 53.97
C ILE A 245 -21.38 -3.69 52.97
N GLN A 246 -20.08 -3.45 52.91
CA GLN A 246 -19.40 -2.56 51.95
C GLN A 246 -18.59 -3.30 50.89
N VAL A 247 -18.60 -4.63 50.92
CA VAL A 247 -17.82 -5.50 50.06
C VAL A 247 -17.97 -5.16 48.57
N SER A 248 -19.14 -4.82 48.09
CA SER A 248 -19.36 -4.51 46.66
C SER A 248 -18.56 -3.27 46.24
N ASN A 249 -18.46 -2.26 47.04
CA ASN A 249 -17.73 -1.03 46.70
C ASN A 249 -16.22 -1.22 46.81
N ILE A 250 -15.79 -1.86 47.93
CA ILE A 250 -14.35 -2.15 48.16
C ILE A 250 -13.83 -3.12 47.11
N ASP A 251 -14.57 -4.19 46.80
CA ASP A 251 -14.18 -5.15 45.76
C ASP A 251 -14.05 -4.45 44.40
N THR A 252 -14.96 -3.54 44.06
CA THR A 252 -14.88 -2.77 42.81
C THR A 252 -13.64 -1.88 42.77
N TYR A 253 -13.33 -1.19 43.87
CA TYR A 253 -12.12 -0.38 43.98
C TYR A 253 -10.84 -1.23 43.96
N TYR A 254 -10.84 -2.36 44.61
CA TYR A 254 -9.72 -3.30 44.64
C TYR A 254 -9.47 -3.89 43.25
N GLU A 255 -10.48 -4.37 42.55
CA GLU A 255 -10.35 -4.89 41.18
C GLU A 255 -9.85 -3.79 40.20
N LYS A 256 -10.34 -2.55 40.38
CA LYS A 256 -9.83 -1.40 39.62
C LYS A 256 -8.36 -1.13 39.92
N TYR A 257 -7.98 -1.11 41.19
CA TYR A 257 -6.58 -0.94 41.57
C TYR A 257 -5.69 -2.03 40.99
N LYS A 258 -6.10 -3.28 41.08
CA LYS A 258 -5.35 -4.42 40.58
C LYS A 258 -5.21 -4.38 39.05
N THR A 259 -6.24 -4.01 38.37
CA THR A 259 -6.21 -3.83 36.90
C THR A 259 -5.19 -2.76 36.50
N LEU A 260 -5.25 -1.59 37.15
CA LEU A 260 -4.32 -0.49 36.89
C LEU A 260 -2.89 -0.81 37.31
N GLU A 261 -2.68 -1.58 38.39
CA GLU A 261 -1.37 -2.06 38.81
C GLU A 261 -0.77 -3.02 37.79
N THR A 262 -1.58 -3.96 37.28
CA THR A 262 -1.14 -4.89 36.25
C THR A 262 -0.75 -4.13 34.98
N GLU A 263 -1.58 -3.15 34.56
CA GLU A 263 -1.28 -2.27 33.44
C GLU A 263 0.05 -1.50 33.66
N TYR A 264 0.25 -0.93 34.84
CA TYR A 264 1.46 -0.22 35.17
C TYR A 264 2.70 -1.13 35.10
N GLN A 265 2.64 -2.32 35.68
CA GLN A 265 3.77 -3.25 35.68
C GLN A 265 4.08 -3.70 34.24
N ALA A 266 3.09 -3.94 33.43
CA ALA A 266 3.26 -4.32 32.04
C ALA A 266 3.95 -3.19 31.23
N ILE A 267 3.45 -1.95 31.34
CA ILE A 267 4.06 -0.81 30.67
C ILE A 267 5.48 -0.56 31.21
N LYS A 268 5.69 -0.63 32.53
CA LYS A 268 6.99 -0.46 33.14
C LYS A 268 8.00 -1.48 32.61
N THR A 269 7.62 -2.75 32.54
CA THR A 269 8.47 -3.83 32.01
C THR A 269 8.87 -3.55 30.56
N LEU A 270 7.92 -3.09 29.73
CA LEU A 270 8.19 -2.69 28.34
C LEU A 270 9.27 -1.60 28.26
N PHE A 271 9.20 -0.60 29.15
CA PHE A 271 10.19 0.48 29.21
C PHE A 271 11.54 0.00 29.74
N ASP A 272 11.55 -0.83 30.78
CA ASP A 272 12.77 -1.37 31.39
C ASP A 272 13.54 -2.28 30.39
N LEU A 273 12.82 -2.98 29.51
CA LEU A 273 13.40 -3.76 28.41
C LEU A 273 13.80 -2.90 27.20
N GLY A 274 13.50 -1.62 27.20
CA GLY A 274 13.82 -0.70 26.11
C GLY A 274 13.01 -0.94 24.83
N LEU A 275 11.88 -1.65 24.92
CA LEU A 275 10.99 -1.90 23.78
C LEU A 275 10.20 -0.66 23.35
N ASN A 276 10.23 0.39 24.15
CA ASN A 276 9.72 1.73 23.83
C ASN A 276 10.67 2.53 22.93
N LYS A 277 11.83 1.98 22.57
CA LYS A 277 12.75 2.60 21.63
C LYS A 277 12.37 2.22 20.22
N THR A 278 12.27 3.21 19.33
CA THR A 278 11.85 2.99 17.93
C THR A 278 12.82 2.06 17.18
N GLU A 279 14.09 2.03 17.55
CA GLU A 279 15.11 1.13 17.00
C GLU A 279 14.84 -0.35 17.29
N ASN A 280 14.21 -0.64 18.43
CA ASN A 280 13.83 -2.00 18.83
C ASN A 280 12.46 -2.38 18.25
N PHE A 281 11.62 -1.38 17.99
CA PHE A 281 10.27 -1.58 17.45
C PHE A 281 10.24 -1.72 15.93
N ILE A 282 11.03 -0.91 15.21
CA ILE A 282 11.11 -0.96 13.74
C ILE A 282 12.31 -1.81 13.35
N LYS A 283 12.07 -3.06 12.98
CA LYS A 283 13.12 -3.98 12.52
C LYS A 283 13.25 -3.92 11.01
N TYR A 284 14.42 -3.55 10.52
CA TYR A 284 14.72 -3.53 9.09
C TYR A 284 15.22 -4.89 8.64
N ASP A 285 14.64 -5.46 7.58
CA ASP A 285 15.03 -6.79 7.08
C ASP A 285 16.34 -6.74 6.30
N SER A 286 16.66 -5.57 5.71
CA SER A 286 17.86 -5.40 4.88
C SER A 286 18.23 -3.93 4.74
N SER A 287 19.38 -3.68 4.12
CA SER A 287 19.72 -2.36 3.57
C SER A 287 18.76 -1.98 2.44
N ILE A 288 18.75 -0.71 2.06
CA ILE A 288 17.98 -0.21 0.92
C ILE A 288 18.32 -1.02 -0.34
N ILE A 289 17.31 -1.65 -0.93
CA ILE A 289 17.44 -2.50 -2.12
C ILE A 289 17.08 -1.69 -3.36
N VAL A 290 17.90 -1.86 -4.40
CA VAL A 290 17.65 -1.28 -5.73
C VAL A 290 17.10 -2.38 -6.63
N GLU A 291 15.87 -2.26 -7.07
CA GLU A 291 15.25 -3.17 -8.02
C GLU A 291 14.90 -2.44 -9.31
N LYS A 292 15.10 -3.14 -10.44
CA LYS A 292 14.61 -2.63 -11.73
C LYS A 292 13.12 -2.88 -11.81
N GLU A 293 12.34 -1.87 -12.12
CA GLU A 293 10.90 -2.00 -12.28
C GLU A 293 10.57 -3.14 -13.26
N LYS A 294 9.79 -4.12 -12.80
CA LYS A 294 9.25 -5.19 -13.67
C LYS A 294 8.23 -4.54 -14.61
N SER A 295 8.70 -4.01 -15.73
CA SER A 295 7.79 -3.51 -16.73
C SER A 295 7.01 -4.69 -17.33
N GLY A 296 5.68 -4.58 -17.43
CA GLY A 296 4.84 -5.58 -18.10
C GLY A 296 5.13 -5.68 -19.61
N ASN A 297 6.41 -5.89 -19.96
CA ASN A 297 6.89 -5.94 -21.34
C ASN A 297 6.26 -7.08 -22.13
N VAL A 298 5.94 -8.20 -21.44
CA VAL A 298 5.27 -9.36 -22.08
C VAL A 298 3.86 -8.96 -22.57
N VAL A 299 3.09 -8.24 -21.76
CA VAL A 299 1.74 -7.77 -22.16
C VAL A 299 1.87 -6.77 -23.30
N LYS A 300 2.82 -5.83 -23.23
CA LYS A 300 3.05 -4.83 -24.28
C LYS A 300 3.53 -5.47 -25.60
N LEU A 301 4.39 -6.50 -25.50
CA LEU A 301 4.82 -7.28 -26.66
C LEU A 301 3.62 -7.99 -27.29
N GLY A 302 2.82 -8.69 -26.49
CA GLY A 302 1.61 -9.36 -26.96
C GLY A 302 0.63 -8.40 -27.65
N THR A 303 0.38 -7.22 -27.03
CA THR A 303 -0.47 -6.18 -27.63
C THR A 303 0.11 -5.64 -28.94
N GLY A 304 1.43 -5.41 -28.99
CA GLY A 304 2.09 -4.92 -30.21
C GLY A 304 2.07 -5.95 -31.35
N ILE A 305 2.24 -7.23 -31.07
CA ILE A 305 2.10 -8.32 -32.05
C ILE A 305 0.66 -8.37 -32.57
N PHE A 306 -0.33 -8.32 -31.66
CA PHE A 306 -1.74 -8.33 -32.05
C PHE A 306 -2.09 -7.14 -32.97
N LEU A 307 -1.68 -5.93 -32.60
CA LEU A 307 -1.88 -4.74 -33.46
C LEU A 307 -1.19 -4.87 -34.79
N SER A 308 0.01 -5.46 -34.85
CA SER A 308 0.74 -5.67 -36.10
C SER A 308 0.01 -6.65 -37.04
N LEU A 309 -0.63 -7.69 -36.47
CA LEU A 309 -1.49 -8.61 -37.23
C LEU A 309 -2.71 -7.89 -37.79
N CYS A 310 -3.41 -7.10 -36.98
CA CYS A 310 -4.56 -6.32 -37.41
C CYS A 310 -4.19 -5.34 -38.54
N LEU A 311 -3.06 -4.64 -38.39
CA LEU A 311 -2.57 -3.73 -39.45
C LEU A 311 -2.21 -4.46 -40.74
N GLY A 312 -1.63 -5.66 -40.62
CA GLY A 312 -1.35 -6.52 -41.76
C GLY A 312 -2.62 -6.89 -42.55
N VAL A 313 -3.69 -7.29 -41.84
CA VAL A 313 -5.00 -7.59 -42.45
C VAL A 313 -5.58 -6.35 -43.11
N LEU A 314 -5.62 -5.22 -42.41
CA LEU A 314 -6.12 -3.97 -42.96
C LEU A 314 -5.37 -3.56 -44.24
N ALA A 315 -4.05 -3.68 -44.25
CA ALA A 315 -3.22 -3.32 -45.39
C ALA A 315 -3.59 -4.17 -46.65
N THR A 316 -3.93 -5.46 -46.49
CA THR A 316 -4.32 -6.32 -47.58
C THR A 316 -5.65 -5.87 -48.22
N PHE A 317 -6.63 -5.54 -47.39
CA PHE A 317 -7.94 -5.07 -47.88
C PHE A 317 -7.85 -3.68 -48.53
N VAL A 318 -7.10 -2.76 -47.89
CA VAL A 318 -6.90 -1.42 -48.47
C VAL A 318 -6.23 -1.50 -49.84
N LYS A 319 -5.21 -2.35 -50.00
CA LYS A 319 -4.55 -2.56 -51.28
C LYS A 319 -5.53 -3.06 -52.34
N GLU A 320 -6.31 -4.10 -52.05
CA GLU A 320 -7.30 -4.67 -52.98
C GLU A 320 -8.36 -3.63 -53.35
N PHE A 321 -8.82 -2.85 -52.36
CA PHE A 321 -9.77 -1.75 -52.61
C PHE A 321 -9.18 -0.73 -53.60
N ILE A 322 -7.94 -0.31 -53.41
CA ILE A 322 -7.25 0.63 -54.32
C ILE A 322 -7.07 0.03 -55.70
N GLU A 323 -6.72 -1.25 -55.83
CA GLU A 323 -6.56 -1.94 -57.11
C GLU A 323 -7.91 -2.01 -57.87
N ARG A 324 -8.99 -2.37 -57.20
CA ARG A 324 -10.33 -2.39 -57.77
C ARG A 324 -10.79 -0.99 -58.18
N TYR A 325 -10.58 0.03 -57.37
CA TYR A 325 -10.90 1.40 -57.68
C TYR A 325 -10.15 1.90 -58.95
N LYS A 326 -8.86 1.60 -59.03
CA LYS A 326 -8.05 1.98 -60.20
C LYS A 326 -8.48 1.26 -61.47
N LYS A 327 -8.92 0.00 -61.40
CA LYS A 327 -9.42 -0.78 -62.53
C LYS A 327 -10.74 -0.17 -63.03
N ASN A 328 -11.68 0.07 -62.13
CA ASN A 328 -12.98 0.65 -62.50
C ASN A 328 -12.84 2.05 -63.12
N LYS A 329 -11.79 2.83 -62.74
CA LYS A 329 -11.54 4.15 -63.34
C LYS A 329 -10.87 4.07 -64.72
N LYS A 330 -10.28 2.95 -65.10
CA LYS A 330 -9.70 2.76 -66.43
C LYS A 330 -10.73 2.24 -67.45
N ASP A 331 -11.81 1.66 -66.95
CA ASP A 331 -12.88 1.08 -67.75
C ASP A 331 -14.04 2.10 -67.97
N LEU A 332 -13.91 3.33 -67.43
CA LEU A 332 -14.71 4.53 -67.68
C LEU A 332 -13.96 5.48 -68.63
#